data_38e8fe3e1c2126a3b51fef78f4d9181c
#
_entry.id   38e8fe3e1c2126a3b51fef78f4d9181c
#
_cell.length_a   1.000
_cell.length_b   1.000
_cell.length_c   1.000
_cell.angle_alpha   90.00
_cell.angle_beta   90.00
_cell.angle_gamma   90.00
#
_symmetry.space_group_name_H-M   'P 1'
#
loop_
_entity.id
_entity.type
_entity.pdbx_description
1 polymer ?
#
loop_
_entity_poly.entity_id
_entity_poly.type
_entity_poly.pdbx_seq_one_letter_code
_entity_poly.pdbx_strand_id
1 'polypeptide(L)'
;MNKEIKADDVIFNFFQQICDEKDDQKCVELGNSWINAMETNLTNIEKNIEETDKDKHQKNIDSNKQHLNSLKGKSAEEWREYATQCMVEILDHKSKS
;
A
#
# COMPACT_ATOMS: atom_id res chain seq x y z
N MET A 1 -6.78 26.94 8.48
CA MET A 1 -6.23 25.78 9.16
C MET A 1 -6.03 24.65 8.16
N ASN A 2 -4.79 24.32 7.90
CA ASN A 2 -4.49 23.32 6.89
C ASN A 2 -4.71 21.93 7.47
N LYS A 3 -5.70 21.25 6.94
CA LYS A 3 -5.83 19.83 7.22
C LYS A 3 -4.89 19.09 6.29
N GLU A 4 -3.72 18.80 6.79
CA GLU A 4 -2.86 17.88 6.06
C GLU A 4 -3.48 16.49 6.10
N ILE A 5 -3.83 15.99 4.93
CA ILE A 5 -4.25 14.61 4.82
C ILE A 5 -2.99 13.78 4.94
N LYS A 6 -2.82 13.13 6.05
CA LYS A 6 -1.67 12.26 6.26
C LYS A 6 -1.79 11.05 5.35
N ALA A 7 -0.66 10.61 4.81
CA ALA A 7 -0.63 9.42 3.96
C ALA A 7 -1.28 8.21 4.66
N ASP A 8 -1.07 8.08 5.96
CA ASP A 8 -1.65 6.99 6.75
C ASP A 8 -3.18 6.99 6.72
N ASP A 9 -3.80 8.18 6.74
CA ASP A 9 -5.25 8.28 6.70
C ASP A 9 -5.80 7.85 5.34
N VAL A 10 -5.14 8.22 4.27
CA VAL A 10 -5.53 7.81 2.91
C VAL A 10 -5.43 6.29 2.76
N ILE A 11 -4.33 5.72 3.22
CA ILE A 11 -4.10 4.28 3.17
C ILE A 11 -5.12 3.55 4.03
N PHE A 12 -5.37 4.04 5.23
CA PHE A 12 -6.36 3.45 6.14
C PHE A 12 -7.74 3.42 5.49
N ASN A 13 -8.17 4.54 4.92
CA ASN A 13 -9.48 4.62 4.25
C ASN A 13 -9.58 3.67 3.07
N PHE A 14 -8.50 3.51 2.31
CA PHE A 14 -8.47 2.60 1.18
C PHE A 14 -8.65 1.15 1.64
N PHE A 15 -7.90 0.74 2.66
CA PHE A 15 -8.01 -0.61 3.18
C PHE A 15 -9.36 -0.86 3.85
N GLN A 16 -9.94 0.18 4.45
CA GLN A 16 -11.29 0.07 4.99
C GLN A 16 -12.30 -0.23 3.88
N GLN A 17 -12.16 0.39 2.72
CA GLN A 17 -13.00 0.10 1.57
C GLN A 17 -12.88 -1.35 1.12
N ILE A 18 -11.67 -1.89 1.14
CA ILE A 18 -11.45 -3.31 0.81
C ILE A 18 -12.20 -4.21 1.80
N CYS A 19 -12.10 -3.91 3.09
CA CYS A 19 -12.77 -4.70 4.13
C CYS A 19 -14.28 -4.60 4.04
N ASP A 20 -14.81 -3.43 3.68
CA ASP A 20 -16.24 -3.17 3.64
C ASP A 20 -16.90 -3.66 2.34
N GLU A 21 -16.10 -3.93 1.30
CA GLU A 21 -16.64 -4.39 0.03
C GLU A 21 -17.16 -5.81 0.14
N LYS A 22 -18.44 -5.98 -0.09
CA LYS A 22 -19.11 -7.29 0.02
C LYS A 22 -18.94 -8.12 -1.23
N ASP A 23 -18.74 -7.49 -2.38
CA ASP A 23 -18.54 -8.18 -3.65
C ASP A 23 -17.08 -8.61 -3.73
N ASP A 24 -16.85 -9.92 -3.83
CA ASP A 24 -15.49 -10.47 -3.85
C ASP A 24 -14.69 -9.96 -5.05
N GLN A 25 -15.33 -9.88 -6.21
CA GLN A 25 -14.65 -9.40 -7.41
C GLN A 25 -14.19 -7.95 -7.26
N LYS A 26 -15.05 -7.10 -6.72
CA LYS A 26 -14.70 -5.69 -6.48
C LYS A 26 -13.62 -5.55 -5.43
N CYS A 27 -13.64 -6.39 -4.42
CA CYS A 27 -12.60 -6.42 -3.39
C CYS A 27 -11.24 -6.70 -4.02
N VAL A 28 -11.16 -7.71 -4.88
CA VAL A 28 -9.92 -8.06 -5.59
C VAL A 28 -9.50 -6.93 -6.52
N GLU A 29 -10.45 -6.29 -7.20
CA GLU A 29 -10.15 -5.15 -8.08
C GLU A 29 -9.55 -3.99 -7.30
N LEU A 30 -10.08 -3.71 -6.11
CA LEU A 30 -9.51 -2.67 -5.24
C LEU A 30 -8.08 -3.01 -4.85
N GLY A 31 -7.82 -4.26 -4.48
CA GLY A 31 -6.47 -4.72 -4.15
C GLY A 31 -5.51 -4.57 -5.32
N ASN A 32 -5.94 -4.96 -6.51
CA ASN A 32 -5.11 -4.83 -7.71
C ASN A 32 -4.84 -3.37 -8.06
N SER A 33 -5.83 -2.49 -7.84
CA SER A 33 -5.63 -1.04 -8.03
C SER A 33 -4.56 -0.50 -7.07
N TRP A 34 -4.55 -0.98 -5.85
CA TRP A 34 -3.52 -0.64 -4.87
C TRP A 34 -2.13 -1.03 -5.36
N ILE A 35 -1.99 -2.27 -5.86
CA ILE A 35 -0.72 -2.76 -6.40
C ILE A 35 -0.25 -1.87 -7.55
N ASN A 36 -1.14 -1.58 -8.50
CA ASN A 36 -0.79 -0.75 -9.66
C ASN A 36 -0.35 0.65 -9.25
N ALA A 37 -1.05 1.26 -8.30
CA ALA A 37 -0.70 2.59 -7.80
C ALA A 37 0.68 2.58 -7.14
N MET A 38 0.97 1.56 -6.35
CA MET A 38 2.25 1.45 -5.67
C MET A 38 3.39 1.17 -6.64
N GLU A 39 3.16 0.33 -7.64
CA GLU A 39 4.16 0.06 -8.68
C GLU A 39 4.49 1.33 -9.46
N THR A 40 3.48 2.13 -9.79
CA THR A 40 3.67 3.41 -10.47
C THR A 40 4.49 4.36 -9.61
N ASN A 41 4.18 4.43 -8.31
CA ASN A 41 4.95 5.25 -7.37
C ASN A 41 6.42 4.83 -7.32
N LEU A 42 6.68 3.54 -7.21
CA LEU A 42 8.05 3.03 -7.14
C LEU A 42 8.82 3.36 -8.43
N THR A 43 8.17 3.22 -9.58
CA THR A 43 8.78 3.56 -10.86
C THR A 43 9.14 5.05 -10.93
N ASN A 44 8.24 5.91 -10.44
CA ASN A 44 8.50 7.35 -10.41
C ASN A 44 9.64 7.70 -9.45
N ILE A 45 9.70 7.04 -8.31
CA ILE A 45 10.79 7.23 -7.35
C ILE A 45 12.13 6.85 -7.99
N GLU A 46 12.18 5.70 -8.67
CA GLU A 46 13.40 5.25 -9.36
C GLU A 46 13.88 6.26 -10.41
N LYS A 47 12.95 6.84 -11.16
CA LYS A 47 13.29 7.82 -12.20
C LYS A 47 13.82 9.12 -11.64
N ASN A 48 13.39 9.49 -10.44
CA ASN A 48 13.72 10.79 -9.83
C ASN A 48 14.88 10.71 -8.84
N ILE A 49 15.32 9.51 -8.49
CA ILE A 49 16.47 9.34 -7.60
C ILE A 49 17.74 9.70 -8.35
N GLU A 50 18.56 10.54 -7.75
CA GLU A 50 19.88 10.86 -8.29
C GLU A 50 20.79 9.63 -8.26
N GLU A 51 21.69 9.51 -9.24
CA GLU A 51 22.59 8.36 -9.33
C GLU A 51 23.38 8.11 -8.06
N THR A 52 23.76 9.18 -7.37
CA THR A 52 24.50 9.08 -6.12
C THR A 52 23.72 8.39 -5.00
N ASP A 53 22.40 8.51 -5.04
CA ASP A 53 21.53 7.94 -4.00
C ASP A 53 20.89 6.62 -4.43
N LYS A 54 21.06 6.24 -5.68
CA LYS A 54 20.41 5.06 -6.24
C LYS A 54 20.77 3.80 -5.48
N ASP A 55 22.03 3.62 -5.13
CA ASP A 55 22.50 2.44 -4.41
C ASP A 55 21.88 2.35 -3.01
N LYS A 56 21.71 3.50 -2.35
CA LYS A 56 21.12 3.53 -1.00
C LYS A 56 19.66 3.11 -1.00
N HIS A 57 18.92 3.48 -2.01
CA HIS A 57 17.48 3.24 -2.05
C HIS A 57 17.10 2.00 -2.83
N GLN A 58 18.02 1.43 -3.59
CA GLN A 58 17.72 0.30 -4.47
C GLN A 58 17.21 -0.91 -3.69
N LYS A 59 17.80 -1.20 -2.54
CA LYS A 59 17.34 -2.32 -1.69
C LYS A 59 15.91 -2.12 -1.22
N ASN A 60 15.57 -0.90 -0.82
CA ASN A 60 14.21 -0.59 -0.37
C ASN A 60 13.21 -0.69 -1.51
N ILE A 61 13.60 -0.19 -2.69
CA ILE A 61 12.74 -0.26 -3.88
C ILE A 61 12.51 -1.72 -4.28
N ASP A 62 13.57 -2.52 -4.32
CA ASP A 62 13.48 -3.93 -4.68
C ASP A 62 12.64 -4.71 -3.67
N SER A 63 12.82 -4.44 -2.39
CA SER A 63 12.04 -5.06 -1.32
C SER A 63 10.55 -4.74 -1.46
N ASN A 64 10.23 -3.49 -1.74
CA ASN A 64 8.85 -3.06 -1.95
C ASN A 64 8.25 -3.70 -3.19
N LYS A 65 9.02 -3.82 -4.27
CA LYS A 65 8.55 -4.50 -5.49
C LYS A 65 8.26 -5.97 -5.23
N GLN A 66 9.11 -6.65 -4.49
CA GLN A 66 8.90 -8.04 -4.12
C GLN A 66 7.64 -8.19 -3.26
N HIS A 67 7.45 -7.28 -2.32
CA HIS A 67 6.25 -7.28 -1.49
C HIS A 67 4.99 -7.12 -2.33
N LEU A 68 5.00 -6.18 -3.27
CA LEU A 68 3.85 -5.97 -4.17
C LEU A 68 3.59 -7.19 -5.02
N ASN A 69 4.64 -7.85 -5.51
CA ASN A 69 4.49 -9.09 -6.26
C ASN A 69 3.83 -10.18 -5.43
N SER A 70 4.16 -10.24 -4.14
CA SER A 70 3.57 -11.25 -3.25
C SER A 70 2.08 -11.02 -3.01
N LEU A 71 1.60 -9.79 -3.23
CA LEU A 71 0.19 -9.44 -3.08
C LEU A 71 -0.64 -9.80 -4.31
N LYS A 72 0.00 -10.03 -5.44
CA LYS A 72 -0.70 -10.38 -6.68
C LYS A 72 -1.32 -11.77 -6.54
N GLY A 73 -2.53 -11.92 -7.05
CA GLY A 73 -3.22 -13.20 -7.01
C GLY A 73 -3.94 -13.51 -5.72
N LYS A 74 -4.01 -12.57 -4.78
CA LYS A 74 -4.77 -12.77 -3.55
C LYS A 74 -6.26 -12.88 -3.86
N SER A 75 -6.92 -13.78 -3.11
CA SER A 75 -8.39 -13.85 -3.11
C SER A 75 -8.98 -12.66 -2.34
N ALA A 76 -10.30 -12.48 -2.47
CA ALA A 76 -10.98 -11.43 -1.72
C ALA A 76 -10.79 -11.61 -0.21
N GLU A 77 -10.89 -12.84 0.29
CA GLU A 77 -10.69 -13.14 1.70
C GLU A 77 -9.29 -12.75 2.15
N GLU A 78 -8.28 -13.11 1.37
CA GLU A 78 -6.89 -12.76 1.65
C GLU A 78 -6.67 -11.25 1.65
N TRP A 79 -7.29 -10.54 0.70
CA TRP A 79 -7.23 -9.09 0.66
C TRP A 79 -7.84 -8.44 1.90
N ARG A 80 -8.97 -8.97 2.36
CA ARG A 80 -9.63 -8.45 3.57
C ARG A 80 -8.77 -8.67 4.80
N GLU A 81 -8.14 -9.83 4.91
CA GLU A 81 -7.22 -10.12 6.03
C GLU A 81 -6.02 -9.18 5.99
N TYR A 82 -5.42 -9.02 4.83
CA TYR A 82 -4.28 -8.12 4.65
C TYR A 82 -4.65 -6.68 5.00
N ALA A 83 -5.79 -6.23 4.50
CA ALA A 83 -6.26 -4.87 4.78
C ALA A 83 -6.53 -4.66 6.26
N THR A 84 -7.16 -5.63 6.91
CA THR A 84 -7.42 -5.57 8.35
C THR A 84 -6.12 -5.43 9.14
N GLN A 85 -5.13 -6.24 8.79
CA GLN A 85 -3.84 -6.20 9.46
C GLN A 85 -3.13 -4.86 9.26
N CYS A 86 -3.18 -4.32 8.05
CA CYS A 86 -2.59 -3.02 7.78
C CYS A 86 -3.26 -1.91 8.57
N MET A 87 -4.60 -1.96 8.68
CA MET A 87 -5.33 -0.99 9.49
C MET A 87 -4.96 -1.07 10.96
N VAL A 88 -4.83 -2.29 11.50
CA VAL A 88 -4.42 -2.49 12.90
C VAL A 88 -3.02 -1.91 13.12
N GLU A 89 -2.10 -2.15 12.21
CA GLU A 89 -0.74 -1.61 12.32
C GLU A 89 -0.71 -0.08 12.29
N ILE A 90 -1.53 0.53 11.43
CA ILE A 90 -1.64 1.99 11.37
C ILE A 90 -2.18 2.54 12.68
N LEU A 91 -3.23 1.93 13.23
CA LEU A 91 -3.80 2.37 14.50
C LEU A 91 -2.81 2.20 15.65
N ASP A 92 -2.09 1.10 15.67
CA ASP A 92 -1.06 0.86 16.68
C ASP A 92 0.05 1.92 16.60
N HIS A 93 0.48 2.24 15.40
CA HIS A 93 1.49 3.28 15.17
C HIS A 93 1.00 4.64 15.67
N LYS A 94 -0.25 4.99 15.37
CA LYS A 94 -0.83 6.26 15.82
C LYS A 94 -0.92 6.35 17.34
N SER A 95 -1.24 5.25 18.00
CA SER A 95 -1.39 5.26 19.45
C SER A 95 -0.05 5.39 20.17
N LYS A 96 1.05 5.06 19.51
CA LYS A 96 2.41 5.18 20.08
C LYS A 96 3.04 6.54 19.83
N SER A 97 2.48 7.33 18.95
CA SER A 97 2.99 8.67 18.67
C SER A 97 2.20 9.74 19.45
#